data_0764789bac9fb5a0c1924f0506ca657a
#
_entry.id   0764789bac9fb5a0c1924f0506ca657a
#
_cell.length_a   1.000
_cell.length_b   1.000
_cell.length_c   1.000
_cell.angle_alpha   90.00
_cell.angle_beta   90.00
_cell.angle_gamma   90.00
#
_symmetry.space_group_name_H-M   'P 1'
#
loop_
_entity.id
_entity.type
_entity.pdbx_description
1 polymer ?
#
loop_
_entity_poly.entity_id
_entity_poly.type
_entity_poly.pdbx_seq_one_letter_code
_entity_poly.pdbx_strand_id
1 'polypeptide(L)'
;MTITRTLSAACIIGAGVAIGSVGNAWAGGSPQAPGELSGTYTYHSDTGRVNTWVITPCGSGCADVAVTPVTDTRVTPYGGRALLDNGRWNMAVQYAQAIRCKPPNDSVTVPGTVAFSFDAVTLEGTAVNTQDAAACGDPAGATYQSGFTLTKVA
;
A
#
# COMPACT_ATOMS: atom_id res chain seq x y z
N MET A 1 30.29 -15.08 59.07
CA MET A 1 29.95 -16.38 58.42
C MET A 1 29.91 -16.18 56.93
N THR A 2 30.99 -16.53 56.25
CA THR A 2 31.22 -16.23 54.83
C THR A 2 31.06 -17.53 54.03
N ILE A 3 30.16 -17.55 53.03
CA ILE A 3 30.03 -18.71 52.14
C ILE A 3 30.28 -18.22 50.72
N THR A 4 31.45 -18.53 50.23
CA THR A 4 31.86 -18.35 48.84
C THR A 4 31.39 -19.56 48.02
N ARG A 5 30.65 -19.37 46.94
CA ARG A 5 30.37 -20.43 45.95
C ARG A 5 30.92 -20.01 44.57
N THR A 6 31.95 -20.71 44.19
CA THR A 6 32.56 -20.72 42.86
C THR A 6 31.69 -21.51 41.90
N LEU A 7 31.36 -20.93 40.74
CA LEU A 7 30.71 -21.62 39.60
C LEU A 7 31.70 -21.72 38.45
N SER A 8 32.02 -22.95 38.12
CA SER A 8 32.88 -23.32 36.98
C SER A 8 32.17 -23.17 35.65
N ALA A 9 32.80 -22.50 34.70
CA ALA A 9 32.37 -22.41 33.34
C ALA A 9 32.86 -23.63 32.53
N ALA A 10 31.95 -24.35 31.88
CA ALA A 10 32.29 -25.40 30.92
C ALA A 10 32.14 -24.84 29.51
N CYS A 11 33.26 -24.69 28.79
CA CYS A 11 33.25 -24.40 27.35
C CYS A 11 33.01 -25.69 26.57
N ILE A 12 31.96 -25.77 25.79
CA ILE A 12 31.73 -26.82 24.79
C ILE A 12 32.08 -26.24 23.44
N ILE A 13 33.20 -26.72 22.86
CA ILE A 13 33.59 -26.43 21.47
C ILE A 13 32.89 -27.46 20.59
N GLY A 14 31.84 -27.03 19.90
CA GLY A 14 31.15 -27.79 18.86
C GLY A 14 31.72 -27.49 17.47
N ALA A 15 32.47 -28.43 16.90
CA ALA A 15 32.90 -28.37 15.50
C ALA A 15 31.71 -28.65 14.59
N GLY A 16 31.14 -27.63 13.95
CA GLY A 16 30.07 -27.75 12.95
C GLY A 16 30.66 -27.91 11.57
N VAL A 17 30.39 -29.05 10.94
CA VAL A 17 30.69 -29.35 9.52
C VAL A 17 29.86 -28.45 8.63
N ALA A 18 30.50 -27.58 7.83
CA ALA A 18 29.86 -26.79 6.81
C ALA A 18 29.54 -27.68 5.60
N ILE A 19 28.27 -28.06 5.44
CA ILE A 19 27.76 -28.64 4.19
C ILE A 19 27.42 -27.47 3.27
N GLY A 20 28.21 -27.29 2.21
CA GLY A 20 27.98 -26.29 1.17
C GLY A 20 26.71 -26.63 0.41
N SER A 21 25.62 -25.90 0.64
CA SER A 21 24.46 -25.87 -0.25
C SER A 21 24.73 -24.88 -1.37
N VAL A 22 24.87 -25.38 -2.61
CA VAL A 22 24.80 -24.56 -3.83
C VAL A 22 23.36 -24.04 -3.95
N GLY A 23 23.11 -22.91 -3.32
CA GLY A 23 21.84 -22.19 -3.44
C GLY A 23 21.75 -21.57 -4.81
N ASN A 24 20.78 -22.02 -5.61
CA ASN A 24 20.33 -21.32 -6.80
C ASN A 24 19.96 -19.89 -6.39
N ALA A 25 20.67 -18.89 -6.91
CA ALA A 25 20.30 -17.50 -6.79
C ALA A 25 19.02 -17.27 -7.62
N TRP A 26 17.87 -17.46 -6.98
CA TRP A 26 16.63 -16.91 -7.48
C TRP A 26 16.75 -15.39 -7.27
N ALA A 27 16.65 -14.63 -8.38
CA ALA A 27 16.44 -13.20 -8.35
C ALA A 27 15.01 -12.94 -7.88
N GLY A 28 14.75 -13.29 -6.62
CA GLY A 28 13.56 -12.95 -5.89
C GLY A 28 13.85 -11.69 -5.11
N GLY A 29 13.09 -10.61 -5.33
CA GLY A 29 13.17 -9.43 -4.48
C GLY A 29 13.15 -9.83 -3.01
N SER A 30 13.98 -9.19 -2.20
CA SER A 30 14.02 -9.45 -0.74
C SER A 30 12.62 -9.42 -0.18
N PRO A 31 12.24 -10.38 0.68
CA PRO A 31 10.94 -10.33 1.35
C PRO A 31 10.84 -8.98 2.08
N GLN A 32 9.78 -8.23 1.75
CA GLN A 32 9.52 -6.94 2.36
C GLN A 32 9.27 -7.14 3.85
N ALA A 33 10.00 -6.39 4.69
CA ALA A 33 9.77 -6.46 6.13
C ALA A 33 8.32 -6.09 6.46
N PRO A 34 7.66 -6.78 7.41
CA PRO A 34 6.31 -6.41 7.81
C PRO A 34 6.26 -4.93 8.21
N GLY A 35 5.40 -4.16 7.55
CA GLY A 35 5.26 -2.72 7.77
C GLY A 35 6.15 -1.82 6.92
N GLU A 36 6.93 -2.35 5.97
CA GLU A 36 7.62 -1.56 4.94
C GLU A 36 6.89 -1.68 3.61
N LEU A 37 6.41 -0.56 3.08
CA LEU A 37 5.75 -0.48 1.79
C LEU A 37 6.60 0.36 0.84
N SER A 38 7.16 -0.27 -0.22
CA SER A 38 8.07 0.40 -1.15
C SER A 38 8.09 -0.23 -2.53
N GLY A 39 8.35 0.57 -3.56
CA GLY A 39 8.50 0.13 -4.95
C GLY A 39 7.36 0.55 -5.86
N THR A 40 7.30 -0.06 -7.03
CA THR A 40 6.25 0.19 -8.03
C THR A 40 5.19 -0.90 -7.98
N TYR A 41 3.94 -0.51 -8.02
CA TYR A 41 2.79 -1.41 -7.98
C TYR A 41 1.82 -1.08 -9.11
N THR A 42 1.15 -2.11 -9.61
CA THR A 42 -0.06 -1.94 -10.42
C THR A 42 -1.28 -2.05 -9.52
N TYR A 43 -2.10 -1.01 -9.53
CA TYR A 43 -3.41 -0.97 -8.88
C TYR A 43 -4.48 -1.47 -9.85
N HIS A 44 -5.28 -2.43 -9.42
CA HIS A 44 -6.45 -2.93 -10.15
C HIS A 44 -7.68 -2.79 -9.28
N SER A 45 -8.70 -2.05 -9.74
CA SER A 45 -9.99 -2.01 -9.07
C SER A 45 -10.97 -3.01 -9.67
N ASP A 46 -11.97 -3.43 -8.89
CA ASP A 46 -13.11 -4.23 -9.33
C ASP A 46 -13.99 -3.53 -10.40
N THR A 47 -13.85 -2.21 -10.54
CA THR A 47 -14.51 -1.42 -11.59
C THR A 47 -13.69 -1.32 -12.89
N GLY A 48 -12.56 -2.06 -13.00
CA GLY A 48 -11.69 -2.08 -14.18
C GLY A 48 -10.70 -0.91 -14.29
N ARG A 49 -10.56 -0.07 -13.26
CA ARG A 49 -9.57 1.00 -13.25
C ARG A 49 -8.19 0.43 -12.99
N VAL A 50 -7.20 0.87 -13.78
CA VAL A 50 -5.79 0.50 -13.60
C VAL A 50 -4.96 1.77 -13.42
N ASN A 51 -4.10 1.77 -12.40
CA ASN A 51 -3.17 2.86 -12.10
C ASN A 51 -1.78 2.29 -11.80
N THR A 52 -0.74 3.08 -12.03
CA THR A 52 0.61 2.80 -11.50
C THR A 52 0.78 3.57 -10.20
N TRP A 53 1.19 2.87 -9.16
CA TRP A 53 1.55 3.44 -7.86
C TRP A 53 3.06 3.34 -7.65
N VAL A 54 3.71 4.47 -7.43
CA VAL A 54 5.11 4.52 -7.01
C VAL A 54 5.13 4.88 -5.53
N ILE A 55 5.69 4.01 -4.71
CA ILE A 55 5.63 4.11 -3.25
C ILE A 55 7.04 4.25 -2.70
N THR A 56 7.26 5.30 -1.92
CA THR A 56 8.55 5.63 -1.30
C THR A 56 8.38 5.66 0.22
N PRO A 57 9.17 4.88 0.99
CA PRO A 57 9.11 4.94 2.44
C PRO A 57 9.45 6.34 2.97
N CYS A 58 8.70 6.81 3.97
CA CYS A 58 8.96 8.09 4.66
C CYS A 58 9.25 7.91 6.16
N GLY A 59 9.48 6.69 6.59
CA GLY A 59 9.76 6.29 7.96
C GLY A 59 9.01 5.02 8.34
N SER A 60 9.16 4.57 9.58
CA SER A 60 8.46 3.39 10.07
C SER A 60 6.95 3.59 10.02
N GLY A 61 6.24 2.71 9.31
CA GLY A 61 4.79 2.80 9.15
C GLY A 61 4.31 4.01 8.33
N CYS A 62 5.18 4.58 7.51
CA CYS A 62 4.92 5.74 6.67
C CYS A 62 5.38 5.47 5.23
N ALA A 63 4.55 5.81 4.24
CA ALA A 63 4.90 5.73 2.83
C ALA A 63 4.26 6.88 2.03
N ASP A 64 5.04 7.57 1.21
CA ASP A 64 4.54 8.53 0.25
C ASP A 64 4.18 7.78 -1.05
N VAL A 65 2.97 8.01 -1.56
CA VAL A 65 2.39 7.33 -2.72
C VAL A 65 2.16 8.33 -3.83
N ALA A 66 2.74 8.07 -5.00
CA ALA A 66 2.44 8.79 -6.24
C ALA A 66 1.64 7.88 -7.17
N VAL A 67 0.49 8.36 -7.65
CA VAL A 67 -0.45 7.61 -8.49
C VAL A 67 -0.49 8.21 -9.88
N THR A 68 -0.25 7.36 -10.89
CA THR A 68 -0.41 7.72 -12.30
C THR A 68 -1.52 6.87 -12.90
N PRO A 69 -2.65 7.48 -13.33
CA PRO A 69 -3.71 6.78 -14.02
C PRO A 69 -3.25 6.18 -15.35
N VAL A 70 -3.64 4.92 -15.63
CA VAL A 70 -3.31 4.20 -16.86
C VAL A 70 -4.52 4.07 -17.78
N THR A 71 -5.65 3.61 -17.24
CA THR A 71 -6.88 3.40 -18.05
C THR A 71 -7.62 4.68 -18.38
N ASP A 72 -7.41 5.75 -17.61
CA ASP A 72 -8.04 7.04 -17.85
C ASP A 72 -7.01 8.17 -17.84
N THR A 73 -6.41 8.41 -19.00
CA THR A 73 -5.39 9.46 -19.21
C THR A 73 -5.90 10.89 -19.07
N ARG A 74 -7.21 11.10 -18.94
CA ARG A 74 -7.83 12.41 -18.67
C ARG A 74 -7.71 12.79 -17.19
N VAL A 75 -7.46 11.80 -16.34
CA VAL A 75 -7.27 11.99 -14.91
C VAL A 75 -5.81 12.40 -14.67
N THR A 76 -5.60 13.53 -13.99
CA THR A 76 -4.25 13.99 -13.65
C THR A 76 -3.62 13.10 -12.58
N PRO A 77 -2.30 12.91 -12.58
CA PRO A 77 -1.61 12.23 -11.48
C PRO A 77 -1.89 12.88 -10.13
N TYR A 78 -1.97 12.08 -9.09
CA TYR A 78 -2.21 12.51 -7.72
C TYR A 78 -1.38 11.69 -6.75
N GLY A 79 -1.42 12.00 -5.48
CA GLY A 79 -0.70 11.22 -4.47
C GLY A 79 -1.02 11.68 -3.07
N GLY A 80 -0.49 10.95 -2.11
CA GLY A 80 -0.70 11.22 -0.70
C GLY A 80 0.22 10.40 0.18
N ARG A 81 0.09 10.59 1.47
CA ARG A 81 0.82 9.84 2.48
C ARG A 81 -0.03 8.71 3.03
N ALA A 82 0.49 7.50 2.98
CA ALA A 82 -0.09 6.32 3.60
C ALA A 82 0.54 6.10 4.98
N LEU A 83 -0.28 5.82 5.97
CA LEU A 83 0.13 5.49 7.33
C LEU A 83 -0.36 4.08 7.67
N LEU A 84 0.54 3.30 8.28
CA LEU A 84 0.23 1.95 8.77
C LEU A 84 -0.41 2.04 10.15
N ASP A 85 -1.60 1.53 10.28
CA ASP A 85 -2.32 1.40 11.54
C ASP A 85 -3.01 0.03 11.60
N ASN A 86 -2.79 -0.70 12.69
CA ASN A 86 -3.41 -2.01 12.95
C ASN A 86 -3.31 -2.99 11.76
N GLY A 87 -2.13 -3.05 11.08
CA GLY A 87 -1.89 -3.94 9.95
C GLY A 87 -2.53 -3.49 8.63
N ARG A 88 -3.04 -2.28 8.57
CA ARG A 88 -3.62 -1.68 7.37
C ARG A 88 -2.94 -0.36 7.02
N TRP A 89 -2.65 -0.19 5.73
CA TRP A 89 -2.24 1.10 5.19
C TRP A 89 -3.48 1.95 4.90
N ASN A 90 -3.45 3.19 5.36
CA ASN A 90 -4.54 4.14 5.19
C ASN A 90 -4.01 5.43 4.56
N MET A 91 -4.66 5.92 3.50
CA MET A 91 -4.32 7.15 2.81
C MET A 91 -5.60 7.88 2.41
N ALA A 92 -5.67 9.19 2.63
CA ALA A 92 -6.74 10.03 2.11
C ALA A 92 -6.16 11.14 1.24
N VAL A 93 -6.77 11.38 0.08
CA VAL A 93 -6.33 12.36 -0.90
C VAL A 93 -7.51 13.23 -1.31
N GLN A 94 -7.38 14.55 -1.14
CA GLN A 94 -8.28 15.51 -1.75
C GLN A 94 -7.93 15.65 -3.23
N TYR A 95 -8.91 15.45 -4.11
CA TYR A 95 -8.62 15.34 -5.51
C TYR A 95 -9.70 16.00 -6.37
N ALA A 96 -9.30 16.84 -7.31
CA ALA A 96 -10.23 17.62 -8.15
C ALA A 96 -11.08 16.77 -9.10
N GLN A 97 -10.65 15.57 -9.40
CA GLN A 97 -11.29 14.63 -10.31
C GLN A 97 -11.65 13.30 -9.62
N ALA A 98 -12.01 13.35 -8.33
CA ALA A 98 -12.24 12.19 -7.50
C ALA A 98 -13.37 11.29 -8.02
N ILE A 99 -14.42 11.91 -8.55
CA ILE A 99 -15.62 11.21 -9.00
C ILE A 99 -15.90 11.57 -10.44
N ARG A 100 -16.21 10.58 -11.25
CA ARG A 100 -16.75 10.73 -12.58
C ARG A 100 -18.24 10.46 -12.58
N CYS A 101 -19.02 11.35 -13.18
CA CYS A 101 -20.44 11.13 -13.37
C CYS A 101 -20.70 9.93 -14.29
N LYS A 102 -21.87 9.31 -14.15
CA LYS A 102 -22.32 8.24 -15.04
C LYS A 102 -22.83 8.82 -16.38
N PRO A 103 -22.85 8.01 -17.45
CA PRO A 103 -23.49 8.43 -18.71
C PRO A 103 -24.91 8.94 -18.49
N PRO A 104 -25.35 9.97 -19.26
CA PRO A 104 -24.63 10.58 -20.38
C PRO A 104 -23.58 11.64 -19.99
N ASN A 105 -23.37 11.89 -18.71
CA ASN A 105 -22.49 12.96 -18.21
C ASN A 105 -21.09 12.46 -17.83
N ASP A 106 -20.61 11.39 -18.42
CA ASP A 106 -19.33 10.73 -18.10
C ASP A 106 -18.07 11.55 -18.42
N SER A 107 -18.21 12.66 -19.13
CA SER A 107 -17.14 13.65 -19.30
C SER A 107 -16.96 14.58 -18.09
N VAL A 108 -17.96 14.65 -17.20
CA VAL A 108 -17.91 15.50 -16.00
C VAL A 108 -17.22 14.77 -14.86
N THR A 109 -16.27 15.44 -14.24
CA THR A 109 -15.62 15.02 -12.99
C THR A 109 -15.86 16.06 -11.91
N VAL A 110 -15.93 15.62 -10.67
CA VAL A 110 -16.15 16.49 -9.52
C VAL A 110 -15.10 16.27 -8.43
N PRO A 111 -14.76 17.34 -7.68
CA PRO A 111 -13.84 17.23 -6.56
C PRO A 111 -14.40 16.33 -5.45
N GLY A 112 -13.49 15.74 -4.71
CA GLY A 112 -13.82 14.91 -3.57
C GLY A 112 -12.60 14.38 -2.88
N THR A 113 -12.83 13.62 -1.82
CA THR A 113 -11.81 12.88 -1.11
C THR A 113 -11.83 11.42 -1.54
N VAL A 114 -10.67 10.85 -1.84
CA VAL A 114 -10.50 9.42 -2.04
C VAL A 114 -9.76 8.86 -0.83
N ALA A 115 -10.43 8.02 -0.05
CA ALA A 115 -9.85 7.31 1.08
C ALA A 115 -9.54 5.86 0.68
N PHE A 116 -8.28 5.47 0.80
CA PHE A 116 -7.79 4.12 0.56
C PHE A 116 -7.48 3.44 1.88
N SER A 117 -7.89 2.18 2.03
CA SER A 117 -7.50 1.33 3.15
C SER A 117 -7.22 -0.07 2.63
N PHE A 118 -6.00 -0.60 2.85
CA PHE A 118 -5.60 -1.91 2.36
C PHE A 118 -4.72 -2.66 3.35
N ASP A 119 -4.82 -3.97 3.32
CA ASP A 119 -4.07 -4.87 4.19
C ASP A 119 -2.58 -4.84 3.85
N ALA A 120 -1.72 -4.81 4.86
CA ALA A 120 -0.27 -4.66 4.69
C ALA A 120 0.42 -5.92 4.13
N VAL A 121 -0.25 -7.08 4.15
CA VAL A 121 0.28 -8.36 3.70
C VAL A 121 -0.32 -8.76 2.37
N THR A 122 -1.66 -8.79 2.27
CA THR A 122 -2.37 -9.22 1.06
C THR A 122 -2.42 -8.13 -0.01
N LEU A 123 -2.23 -6.86 0.37
CA LEU A 123 -2.33 -5.68 -0.49
C LEU A 123 -3.72 -5.51 -1.15
N GLU A 124 -4.73 -6.18 -0.60
CA GLU A 124 -6.13 -6.03 -0.96
C GLU A 124 -6.79 -4.95 -0.11
N GLY A 125 -7.67 -4.17 -0.72
CA GLY A 125 -8.28 -3.05 -0.01
C GLY A 125 -9.53 -2.48 -0.63
N THR A 126 -9.94 -1.35 -0.07
CA THR A 126 -11.10 -0.57 -0.53
C THR A 126 -10.71 0.88 -0.75
N ALA A 127 -11.29 1.48 -1.79
CA ALA A 127 -11.25 2.91 -2.06
C ALA A 127 -12.67 3.47 -1.89
N VAL A 128 -12.80 4.49 -1.04
CA VAL A 128 -14.05 5.21 -0.83
C VAL A 128 -13.88 6.62 -1.36
N ASN A 129 -14.67 6.97 -2.37
CA ASN A 129 -14.71 8.29 -2.96
C ASN A 129 -15.90 9.05 -2.36
N THR A 130 -15.65 10.21 -1.77
CA THR A 130 -16.69 11.08 -1.19
C THR A 130 -16.72 12.39 -1.98
N GLN A 131 -17.85 12.77 -2.59
CA GLN A 131 -17.94 14.02 -3.34
C GLN A 131 -18.16 15.24 -2.41
N ASP A 132 -17.48 16.33 -2.73
CA ASP A 132 -17.50 17.54 -1.88
C ASP A 132 -18.77 18.39 -2.07
N ALA A 133 -19.35 18.32 -3.26
CA ALA A 133 -20.51 19.13 -3.62
C ALA A 133 -21.59 18.29 -4.31
N ALA A 134 -22.84 18.76 -4.31
CA ALA A 134 -23.91 18.11 -5.04
C ALA A 134 -23.59 18.12 -6.55
N ALA A 135 -23.50 16.94 -7.15
CA ALA A 135 -23.19 16.75 -8.58
C ALA A 135 -23.56 15.34 -9.04
N CYS A 136 -23.55 15.09 -10.34
CA CYS A 136 -23.85 13.77 -10.93
C CYS A 136 -25.26 13.23 -10.59
N GLY A 137 -26.17 14.06 -10.08
CA GLY A 137 -27.48 13.64 -9.57
C GLY A 137 -27.50 13.25 -8.10
N ASP A 138 -26.36 13.29 -7.41
CA ASP A 138 -26.21 12.91 -6.02
C ASP A 138 -25.90 14.13 -5.12
N PRO A 139 -26.26 14.11 -3.82
CA PRO A 139 -25.98 15.21 -2.89
C PRO A 139 -24.49 15.30 -2.53
N ALA A 140 -24.08 16.43 -1.98
CA ALA A 140 -22.78 16.55 -1.31
C ALA A 140 -22.61 15.48 -0.23
N GLY A 141 -21.42 14.93 -0.10
CA GLY A 141 -21.12 13.84 0.83
C GLY A 141 -21.53 12.45 0.33
N ALA A 142 -22.10 12.32 -0.87
CA ALA A 142 -22.35 11.00 -1.45
C ALA A 142 -21.04 10.21 -1.60
N THR A 143 -21.09 8.91 -1.28
CA THR A 143 -19.93 8.02 -1.27
C THR A 143 -20.07 6.89 -2.27
N TYR A 144 -18.93 6.51 -2.88
CA TYR A 144 -18.83 5.40 -3.82
C TYR A 144 -17.64 4.55 -3.43
N GLN A 145 -17.88 3.26 -3.18
CA GLN A 145 -16.85 2.33 -2.76
C GLN A 145 -16.51 1.36 -3.88
N SER A 146 -15.23 1.01 -3.99
CA SER A 146 -14.72 -0.05 -4.86
C SER A 146 -13.65 -0.86 -4.14
N GLY A 147 -13.58 -2.16 -4.43
CA GLY A 147 -12.47 -3.01 -4.03
C GLY A 147 -11.27 -2.79 -4.96
N PHE A 148 -10.07 -3.10 -4.47
CA PHE A 148 -8.85 -3.10 -5.28
C PHE A 148 -7.78 -4.04 -4.74
N THR A 149 -6.80 -4.32 -5.60
CA THR A 149 -5.58 -5.07 -5.26
C THR A 149 -4.37 -4.32 -5.81
N LEU A 150 -3.27 -4.32 -5.03
CA LEU A 150 -1.96 -3.86 -5.48
C LEU A 150 -1.08 -5.06 -5.81
N THR A 151 -0.52 -5.09 -7.03
CA THR A 151 0.43 -6.11 -7.46
C THR A 151 1.79 -5.45 -7.66
N LYS A 152 2.83 -5.93 -6.96
CA LYS A 152 4.18 -5.37 -7.09
C LYS A 152 4.73 -5.66 -8.49
N VAL A 153 5.27 -4.64 -9.13
CA VAL A 153 5.99 -4.78 -10.40
C VAL A 153 7.41 -5.24 -10.09
N ALA A 154 7.83 -6.32 -10.78
CA ALA A 154 9.15 -6.91 -10.59
C ALA A 154 10.28 -6.03 -11.13
#